data_2131b46439c332e18c94bbd2a4a6aac8
#
_entry.id   2131b46439c332e18c94bbd2a4a6aac8
#
_cell.length_a   1.000
_cell.length_b   1.000
_cell.length_c   1.000
_cell.angle_alpha   90.00
_cell.angle_beta   90.00
_cell.angle_gamma   90.00
#
_symmetry.space_group_name_H-M   'P 1'
#
loop_
_entity.id
_entity.type
_entity.pdbx_description
1 polymer ?
#
loop_
_entity_poly.entity_id
_entity_poly.type
_entity_poly.pdbx_seq_one_letter_code
_entity_poly.pdbx_strand_id
1 'polypeptide(L)'
;MIGAGNLATHLCRTLKDSGHEIIQVYSRTKKSAYELSDRINVPYTTDLESIISSDLAIIAVNDDCIHNIEKHIDFPKVHTSGTKPMSILNGEEIGVFYPLQTFNKNIEIKFNSIPICI
;
A
#
# COMPACT_ATOMS: atom_id res chain seq x y z
N MET A 1 -4.83 0.05 2.05
CA MET A 1 -3.35 0.16 1.98
C MET A 1 -2.73 -0.99 2.75
N ILE A 2 -1.95 -1.78 2.10
CA ILE A 2 -1.28 -2.94 2.69
C ILE A 2 0.18 -2.55 2.93
N GLY A 3 0.52 -2.28 4.17
CA GLY A 3 1.81 -1.74 4.59
C GLY A 3 1.66 -0.37 5.23
N ALA A 4 2.63 0.02 6.05
CA ALA A 4 2.59 1.28 6.79
C ALA A 4 3.98 1.93 6.88
N GLY A 5 4.85 1.66 5.92
CA GLY A 5 6.17 2.27 5.84
C GLY A 5 6.16 3.64 5.18
N ASN A 6 7.32 4.08 4.72
CA ASN A 6 7.49 5.41 4.14
C ASN A 6 6.62 5.63 2.90
N LEU A 7 6.68 4.70 1.95
CA LEU A 7 5.90 4.82 0.72
C LEU A 7 4.38 4.76 1.00
N ALA A 8 3.95 3.80 1.81
CA ALA A 8 2.54 3.67 2.17
C ALA A 8 1.99 4.95 2.81
N THR A 9 2.77 5.55 3.70
CA THR A 9 2.38 6.80 4.38
C THR A 9 2.17 7.93 3.38
N HIS A 10 3.10 8.13 2.44
CA HIS A 10 2.99 9.17 1.44
C HIS A 10 1.88 8.91 0.43
N LEU A 11 1.71 7.65 0.00
CA LEU A 11 0.62 7.27 -0.90
C LEU A 11 -0.74 7.50 -0.26
N CYS A 12 -0.93 7.11 0.98
CA CYS A 12 -2.20 7.32 1.69
C CYS A 12 -2.56 8.80 1.75
N ARG A 13 -1.59 9.64 2.08
CA ARG A 13 -1.81 11.09 2.15
C ARG A 13 -2.22 11.64 0.79
N THR A 14 -1.48 11.29 -0.25
CA THR A 14 -1.73 11.78 -1.61
C THR A 14 -3.08 11.30 -2.14
N LEU A 15 -3.40 10.03 -1.94
CA LEU A 15 -4.67 9.47 -2.39
C LEU A 15 -5.84 10.13 -1.69
N LYS A 16 -5.72 10.35 -0.38
CA LYS A 16 -6.77 11.01 0.39
C LYS A 16 -6.97 12.47 -0.07
N ASP A 17 -5.88 13.19 -0.29
CA ASP A 17 -5.93 14.58 -0.77
C ASP A 17 -6.51 14.67 -2.19
N SER A 18 -6.40 13.62 -2.98
CA SER A 18 -6.98 13.53 -4.32
C SER A 18 -8.43 13.04 -4.34
N GLY A 19 -9.05 12.86 -3.19
CA GLY A 19 -10.45 12.47 -3.08
C GLY A 19 -10.72 10.96 -3.04
N HIS A 20 -9.67 10.14 -2.98
CA HIS A 20 -9.83 8.70 -2.81
C HIS A 20 -10.07 8.34 -1.35
N GLU A 21 -10.90 7.33 -1.12
CA GLU A 21 -11.18 6.85 0.22
C GLU A 21 -10.26 5.68 0.56
N ILE A 22 -9.50 5.82 1.66
CA ILE A 22 -8.72 4.72 2.21
C ILE A 22 -9.63 3.94 3.17
N ILE A 23 -9.93 2.70 2.83
CA ILE A 23 -10.88 1.87 3.59
C ILE A 23 -10.24 1.33 4.87
N GLN A 24 -8.97 0.90 4.78
CA GLN A 24 -8.29 0.22 5.87
C GLN A 24 -6.78 0.26 5.66
N VAL A 25 -6.04 0.22 6.74
CA VAL A 25 -4.58 0.02 6.74
C VAL A 25 -4.28 -1.35 7.33
N TYR A 26 -3.45 -2.12 6.65
CA TYR A 26 -2.85 -3.34 7.21
C TYR A 26 -1.36 -3.11 7.43
N SER A 27 -0.84 -3.58 8.56
CA SER A 27 0.60 -3.72 8.78
C SER A 27 0.85 -4.94 9.67
N ARG A 28 2.04 -5.49 9.56
CA ARG A 28 2.44 -6.64 10.37
C ARG A 28 2.51 -6.29 11.87
N THR A 29 2.88 -5.06 12.19
CA THR A 29 3.00 -4.62 13.59
C THR A 29 1.90 -3.63 13.93
N LYS A 30 1.37 -3.75 15.15
CA LYS A 30 0.31 -2.87 15.65
C LYS A 30 0.77 -1.40 15.68
N LYS A 31 2.01 -1.16 16.10
CA LYS A 31 2.56 0.20 16.20
C LYS A 31 2.51 0.91 14.85
N SER A 32 3.03 0.29 13.79
CA SER A 32 3.05 0.88 12.45
C SER A 32 1.64 1.06 11.88
N ALA A 33 0.78 0.06 12.07
CA ALA A 33 -0.60 0.14 11.60
C ALA A 33 -1.36 1.27 12.29
N TYR A 34 -1.23 1.36 13.61
CA TYR A 34 -1.90 2.39 14.40
C TYR A 34 -1.41 3.80 14.02
N GLU A 35 -0.10 3.99 13.91
CA GLU A 35 0.46 5.31 13.59
C GLU A 35 -0.07 5.85 12.26
N LEU A 36 -0.12 5.00 11.23
CA LEU A 36 -0.65 5.42 9.93
C LEU A 36 -2.17 5.62 9.98
N SER A 37 -2.90 4.68 10.59
CA SER A 37 -4.35 4.78 10.68
C SER A 37 -4.80 6.02 11.43
N ASP A 38 -4.07 6.40 12.48
CA ASP A 38 -4.36 7.61 13.25
C ASP A 38 -4.14 8.87 12.43
N ARG A 39 -3.06 8.91 11.62
CA ARG A 39 -2.75 10.05 10.75
C ARG A 39 -3.82 10.33 9.71
N ILE A 40 -4.45 9.29 9.17
CA ILE A 40 -5.43 9.42 8.09
C ILE A 40 -6.86 9.10 8.54
N ASN A 41 -7.05 8.79 9.81
CA ASN A 41 -8.35 8.56 10.43
C ASN A 41 -9.14 7.44 9.76
N VAL A 42 -8.53 6.26 9.62
CA VAL A 42 -9.17 5.06 9.09
C VAL A 42 -8.88 3.87 10.00
N PRO A 43 -9.67 2.78 9.93
CA PRO A 43 -9.40 1.59 10.73
C PRO A 43 -8.14 0.87 10.26
N TYR A 44 -7.54 0.08 11.15
CA TYR A 44 -6.40 -0.75 10.82
C TYR A 44 -6.60 -2.19 11.28
N THR A 45 -5.77 -3.09 10.74
CA THR A 45 -5.67 -4.47 11.19
C THR A 45 -4.23 -4.95 11.10
N THR A 46 -3.87 -5.91 11.94
CA THR A 46 -2.63 -6.68 11.83
C THR A 46 -2.89 -8.12 11.42
N ASP A 47 -4.14 -8.46 11.14
CA ASP A 47 -4.59 -9.80 10.79
C ASP A 47 -4.89 -9.88 9.29
N LEU A 48 -4.17 -10.75 8.57
CA LEU A 48 -4.36 -10.95 7.13
C LEU A 48 -5.77 -11.44 6.78
N GLU A 49 -6.41 -12.16 7.69
CA GLU A 49 -7.77 -12.65 7.47
C GLU A 49 -8.84 -11.56 7.66
N SER A 50 -8.45 -10.43 8.24
CA SER A 50 -9.37 -9.31 8.50
C SER A 50 -9.24 -8.18 7.48
N ILE A 51 -8.51 -8.38 6.39
CA ILE A 51 -8.40 -7.39 5.32
C ILE A 51 -9.75 -7.26 4.61
N ILE A 52 -10.25 -6.02 4.55
CA ILE A 52 -11.55 -5.72 3.96
C ILE A 52 -11.40 -5.57 2.44
N SER A 53 -12.32 -6.17 1.68
CA SER A 53 -12.36 -6.02 0.22
C SER A 53 -12.66 -4.56 -0.15
N SER A 54 -11.99 -4.07 -1.19
CA SER A 54 -12.14 -2.71 -1.69
C SER A 54 -11.97 -2.70 -3.20
N ASP A 55 -11.99 -1.53 -3.82
CA ASP A 55 -11.79 -1.41 -5.27
C ASP A 55 -10.36 -1.77 -5.68
N LEU A 56 -9.38 -1.50 -4.81
CA LEU A 56 -7.97 -1.76 -5.08
C LEU A 56 -7.19 -1.94 -3.79
N ALA A 57 -6.35 -2.96 -3.74
CA ALA A 57 -5.32 -3.11 -2.70
C ALA A 57 -3.99 -2.63 -3.26
N ILE A 58 -3.31 -1.75 -2.53
CA ILE A 58 -1.95 -1.34 -2.84
C ILE A 58 -1.03 -2.00 -1.83
N ILE A 59 -0.19 -2.92 -2.31
CA ILE A 59 0.72 -3.72 -1.47
C ILE A 59 2.08 -3.02 -1.43
N ALA A 60 2.30 -2.25 -0.39
CA ALA A 60 3.51 -1.44 -0.19
C ALA A 60 4.30 -1.98 1.02
N VAL A 61 4.77 -3.21 0.89
CA VAL A 61 5.55 -3.92 1.90
C VAL A 61 6.92 -4.28 1.34
N ASN A 62 7.81 -4.81 2.21
CA ASN A 62 9.09 -5.35 1.75
C ASN A 62 8.87 -6.43 0.69
N ASP A 63 9.75 -6.48 -0.29
CA ASP A 63 9.64 -7.41 -1.44
C ASP A 63 9.44 -8.85 -1.01
N ASP A 64 10.14 -9.29 0.03
CA ASP A 64 10.06 -10.67 0.52
C ASP A 64 8.69 -11.00 1.15
N CYS A 65 7.90 -10.01 1.51
CA CYS A 65 6.59 -10.19 2.13
C CYS A 65 5.44 -10.21 1.13
N ILE A 66 5.64 -9.74 -0.09
CA ILE A 66 4.56 -9.60 -1.08
C ILE A 66 3.88 -10.95 -1.35
N HIS A 67 4.65 -11.98 -1.61
CA HIS A 67 4.11 -13.29 -1.96
C HIS A 67 3.22 -13.88 -0.86
N ASN A 68 3.61 -13.72 0.40
CA ASN A 68 2.84 -14.27 1.53
C ASN A 68 1.55 -13.49 1.79
N ILE A 69 1.55 -12.22 1.50
CA ILE A 69 0.40 -11.34 1.77
C ILE A 69 -0.61 -11.37 0.64
N GLU A 70 -0.15 -11.37 -0.64
CA GLU A 70 -1.03 -11.21 -1.80
C GLU A 70 -2.06 -12.33 -1.92
N LYS A 71 -1.75 -13.53 -1.46
CA LYS A 71 -2.67 -14.67 -1.51
C LYS A 71 -3.89 -14.54 -0.59
N HIS A 72 -3.84 -13.60 0.36
CA HIS A 72 -4.98 -13.26 1.23
C HIS A 72 -5.88 -12.18 0.61
N ILE A 73 -5.53 -11.68 -0.58
CA ILE A 73 -6.24 -10.60 -1.26
C ILE A 73 -6.80 -11.15 -2.56
N ASP A 74 -8.11 -11.28 -2.65
CA ASP A 74 -8.84 -11.86 -3.80
C ASP A 74 -9.57 -10.82 -4.65
N PHE A 75 -9.20 -9.56 -4.54
CA PHE A 75 -9.75 -8.45 -5.29
C PHE A 75 -8.61 -7.68 -6.00
N PRO A 76 -8.90 -6.68 -6.84
CA PRO A 76 -7.86 -5.99 -7.60
C PRO A 76 -6.71 -5.51 -6.73
N LYS A 77 -5.47 -5.78 -7.14
CA LYS A 77 -4.28 -5.48 -6.36
C LYS A 77 -3.09 -5.10 -7.22
N VAL A 78 -2.26 -4.22 -6.67
CA VAL A 78 -0.97 -3.84 -7.25
C VAL A 78 0.09 -3.94 -6.17
N HIS A 79 1.34 -4.15 -6.57
CA HIS A 79 2.47 -3.99 -5.65
C HIS A 79 3.33 -2.80 -6.08
N THR A 80 4.19 -2.35 -5.16
CA THR A 80 5.00 -1.15 -5.35
C THR A 80 6.50 -1.45 -5.48
N SER A 81 6.89 -2.72 -5.66
CA SER A 81 8.29 -3.10 -5.81
C SER A 81 8.84 -2.73 -7.19
N GLY A 82 10.03 -2.17 -7.22
CA GLY A 82 10.74 -1.89 -8.46
C GLY A 82 11.53 -3.08 -9.01
N THR A 83 11.64 -4.18 -8.25
CA THR A 83 12.45 -5.36 -8.62
C THR A 83 11.63 -6.62 -8.82
N LYS A 84 10.46 -6.73 -8.23
CA LYS A 84 9.59 -7.91 -8.37
C LYS A 84 8.68 -7.77 -9.58
N PRO A 85 8.50 -8.85 -10.37
CA PRO A 85 7.60 -8.80 -11.51
C PRO A 85 6.13 -8.77 -11.09
N MET A 86 5.26 -8.36 -12.00
CA MET A 86 3.81 -8.39 -11.78
C MET A 86 3.32 -9.83 -11.51
N SER A 87 3.99 -10.83 -12.08
CA SER A 87 3.63 -12.24 -11.95
C SER A 87 3.77 -12.80 -10.55
N ILE A 88 4.34 -12.06 -9.60
CA ILE A 88 4.31 -12.48 -8.18
C ILE A 88 2.90 -12.41 -7.59
N LEU A 89 2.01 -11.63 -8.21
CA LEU A 89 0.61 -11.53 -7.83
C LEU A 89 -0.22 -12.54 -8.59
N ASN A 90 -1.23 -13.10 -7.94
CA ASN A 90 -2.21 -13.97 -8.56
C ASN A 90 -3.55 -13.25 -8.71
N GLY A 91 -4.26 -13.50 -9.80
CA GLY A 91 -5.56 -12.90 -10.06
C GLY A 91 -5.62 -12.29 -11.45
N GLU A 92 -6.80 -11.80 -11.83
CA GLU A 92 -7.05 -11.23 -13.16
C GLU A 92 -6.71 -9.74 -13.21
N GLU A 93 -6.96 -9.02 -12.11
CA GLU A 93 -6.73 -7.58 -12.02
C GLU A 93 -5.54 -7.30 -11.12
N ILE A 94 -4.35 -7.37 -11.70
CA ILE A 94 -3.07 -7.20 -11.02
C ILE A 94 -2.21 -6.17 -11.75
N GLY A 95 -1.29 -5.55 -11.04
CA GLY A 95 -0.38 -4.58 -11.64
C GLY A 95 0.78 -4.21 -10.75
N VAL A 96 1.61 -3.33 -11.26
CA VAL A 96 2.75 -2.75 -10.54
C VAL A 96 2.61 -1.23 -10.57
N PHE A 97 2.77 -0.61 -9.41
CA PHE A 97 2.79 0.84 -9.27
C PHE A 97 4.08 1.22 -8.55
N TYR A 98 5.09 1.69 -9.29
CA TYR A 98 6.40 1.96 -8.73
C TYR A 98 6.79 3.44 -8.90
N PRO A 99 6.73 4.25 -7.82
CA PRO A 99 7.25 5.61 -7.83
C PRO A 99 8.78 5.61 -7.80
N LEU A 100 9.43 6.34 -8.73
CA LEU A 100 10.89 6.43 -8.83
C LEU A 100 11.43 7.49 -7.87
N GLN A 101 11.26 7.26 -6.57
CA GLN A 101 11.67 8.20 -5.54
C GLN A 101 11.87 7.45 -4.21
N THR A 102 12.89 7.86 -3.44
CA THR A 102 13.03 7.41 -2.06
C THR A 102 12.11 8.25 -1.17
N PHE A 103 11.33 7.59 -0.33
CA PHE A 103 10.36 8.23 0.54
C PHE A 103 10.80 8.19 1.99
N ASN A 104 10.51 9.28 2.71
CA ASN A 104 10.60 9.35 4.16
C ASN A 104 9.27 9.85 4.70
N LYS A 105 8.66 9.15 5.63
CA LYS A 105 7.33 9.49 6.14
C LYS A 105 7.26 10.79 6.92
N ASN A 106 8.40 11.37 7.30
CA ASN A 106 8.48 12.64 8.01
C ASN A 106 8.71 13.83 7.07
N ILE A 107 8.86 13.60 5.77
CA ILE A 107 9.05 14.60 4.73
C ILE A 107 7.90 14.55 3.76
N GLU A 108 7.24 15.68 3.54
CA GLU A 108 6.17 15.78 2.56
C GLU A 108 6.75 15.79 1.14
N ILE A 109 6.22 14.90 0.29
CA ILE A 109 6.61 14.77 -1.11
C ILE A 109 5.35 14.86 -1.97
N LYS A 110 5.41 15.63 -3.06
CA LYS A 110 4.29 15.78 -3.99
C LYS A 110 4.42 14.77 -5.14
N PHE A 111 3.48 13.86 -5.25
CA PHE A 111 3.50 12.79 -6.25
C PHE A 111 3.40 13.29 -7.69
N ASN A 112 2.79 14.44 -7.94
CA ASN A 112 2.68 14.99 -9.28
C ASN A 112 4.03 15.39 -9.90
N SER A 113 5.09 15.49 -9.09
CA SER A 113 6.45 15.79 -9.56
C SER A 113 7.36 14.55 -9.57
N ILE A 114 6.83 13.36 -9.26
CA ILE A 114 7.59 12.11 -9.16
C ILE A 114 7.30 11.22 -10.38
N PRO A 115 8.32 10.73 -11.09
CA PRO A 115 8.12 9.75 -12.16
C PRO A 115 7.54 8.44 -11.59
N ILE A 116 6.57 7.87 -12.29
CA ILE A 116 5.93 6.62 -11.90
C ILE A 116 6.02 5.62 -13.05
N CYS A 117 6.49 4.41 -12.72
CA CYS A 117 6.54 3.27 -13.64
C CYS A 117 5.36 2.35 -13.34
N ILE A 118 4.58 2.12 -14.37
CA ILE A 118 3.39 1.26 -14.29
C ILE A 118 3.57 0.06 -15.22
#